data_1d0f8cc14f5d7d27220e240134d015ed
#
_entry.id   1d0f8cc14f5d7d27220e240134d015ed
#
_cell.length_a   1.000
_cell.length_b   1.000
_cell.length_c   1.000
_cell.angle_alpha   90.00
_cell.angle_beta   90.00
_cell.angle_gamma   90.00
#
_symmetry.space_group_name_H-M   'P 1'
#
loop_
_entity.id
_entity.type
_entity.pdbx_description
1 polymer ?
#
loop_
_entity_poly.entity_id
_entity_poly.type
_entity_poly.pdbx_seq_one_letter_code
_entity_poly.pdbx_strand_id
1 'polypeptide(L)'
;LERNADMVKWNGKLEYTYSSQRKEGERRDNADVLRFRLEPSAEVNDHWHVNARLDAITYMKSDAGDDNSDKVELKRAYAQGDYNNFQVKLGKMELYSAEGYSAPGAIVFDDEFSGAEVTFGKDLSVKLQAGRFNLEDTFASKAHDYGFSGYTRGDTANYQGIELQYDKNNFVAGAAYYRLNSDSFRVIAKNSKDKMNIWSANLGYRFDKNALVYGAYAHNNDIQDNKFKKSYQFGLDYKGAEPMDKGSWGAYVAYRHLGASSVLGTQDGAMFGSKGIEVGTNYT
;
A
#
# COMPACT_ATOMS: atom_id res chain seq x y z
N LEU A 1 -19.83 -20.19 -26.65
CA LEU A 1 -18.37 -20.28 -26.35
C LEU A 1 -17.61 -19.03 -26.79
N GLU A 2 -17.90 -18.47 -27.97
CA GLU A 2 -17.27 -17.22 -28.45
C GLU A 2 -17.65 -16.02 -27.60
N ARG A 3 -18.87 -15.96 -27.10
CA ARG A 3 -19.35 -14.84 -26.27
C ARG A 3 -18.65 -14.76 -24.91
N ASN A 4 -18.09 -15.85 -24.40
CA ASN A 4 -17.35 -15.87 -23.14
C ASN A 4 -15.88 -15.46 -23.28
N ALA A 5 -15.29 -15.58 -24.44
CA ALA A 5 -13.91 -15.19 -24.68
C ALA A 5 -13.74 -13.66 -24.66
N ASP A 6 -14.75 -12.93 -25.16
CA ASP A 6 -14.74 -11.47 -25.16
C ASP A 6 -15.06 -10.83 -23.80
N MET A 7 -15.52 -11.63 -22.81
CA MET A 7 -15.86 -11.15 -21.46
C MET A 7 -14.67 -11.12 -20.51
N VAL A 8 -13.55 -11.73 -20.86
CA VAL A 8 -12.33 -11.72 -20.05
C VAL A 8 -11.32 -10.75 -20.65
N LYS A 9 -10.94 -9.76 -19.86
CA LYS A 9 -9.88 -8.81 -20.17
C LYS A 9 -8.60 -9.22 -19.46
N TRP A 10 -7.49 -9.18 -20.19
CA TRP A 10 -6.18 -9.49 -19.66
C TRP A 10 -5.33 -8.23 -19.62
N ASN A 11 -4.76 -7.95 -18.46
CA ASN A 11 -3.78 -6.91 -18.26
C ASN A 11 -2.59 -7.49 -17.52
N GLY A 12 -1.44 -6.83 -17.59
CA GLY A 12 -0.27 -7.30 -16.90
C GLY A 12 0.96 -6.45 -17.18
N LYS A 13 2.08 -6.83 -16.58
CA LYS A 13 3.38 -6.22 -16.85
C LYS A 13 4.52 -7.20 -16.69
N LEU A 14 5.61 -6.92 -17.38
CA LEU A 14 6.93 -7.50 -17.14
C LEU A 14 7.86 -6.35 -16.74
N GLU A 15 8.49 -6.49 -15.58
CA GLU A 15 9.36 -5.47 -15.01
C GLU A 15 10.70 -6.06 -14.59
N TYR A 16 11.77 -5.43 -15.01
CA TYR A 16 13.11 -5.72 -14.53
C TYR A 16 13.56 -4.61 -13.56
N THR A 17 14.10 -5.02 -12.42
CA THR A 17 14.63 -4.10 -11.43
C THR A 17 16.03 -4.53 -11.02
N TYR A 18 16.98 -3.63 -11.15
CA TYR A 18 18.29 -3.74 -10.50
C TYR A 18 18.30 -2.87 -9.26
N SER A 19 18.72 -3.44 -8.14
CA SER A 19 18.90 -2.71 -6.89
C SER A 19 20.31 -2.87 -6.35
N SER A 20 20.86 -1.81 -5.79
CA SER A 20 22.15 -1.81 -5.11
C SER A 20 22.03 -0.97 -3.84
N GLN A 21 22.15 -1.59 -2.71
CA GLN A 21 22.00 -0.94 -1.40
C GLN A 21 23.30 -1.04 -0.62
N ARG A 22 23.63 -0.01 0.12
CA ARG A 22 24.74 0.01 1.06
C ARG A 22 24.31 0.68 2.35
N LYS A 23 24.40 -0.05 3.43
CA LYS A 23 24.26 0.49 4.78
C LYS A 23 25.63 0.74 5.38
N GLU A 24 25.73 1.70 6.29
CA GLU A 24 26.98 1.98 6.98
C GLU A 24 27.42 0.75 7.81
N GLY A 25 28.67 0.33 7.65
CA GLY A 25 29.19 -0.85 8.33
C GLY A 25 28.85 -2.20 7.69
N GLU A 26 28.03 -2.24 6.65
CA GLU A 26 27.62 -3.48 5.97
C GLU A 26 28.24 -3.61 4.57
N ARG A 27 28.24 -4.83 4.05
CA ARG A 27 28.56 -5.07 2.63
C ARG A 27 27.46 -4.48 1.74
N ARG A 28 27.84 -4.14 0.51
CA ARG A 28 26.87 -3.78 -0.52
C ARG A 28 26.03 -5.00 -0.88
N ASP A 29 24.74 -4.81 -0.90
CA ASP A 29 23.75 -5.81 -1.31
C ASP A 29 23.18 -5.44 -2.70
N ASN A 30 23.29 -6.37 -3.65
CA ASN A 30 22.80 -6.18 -5.01
C ASN A 30 21.78 -7.27 -5.34
N ALA A 31 20.75 -6.89 -6.08
CA ALA A 31 19.77 -7.82 -6.60
C ALA A 31 19.32 -7.45 -8.01
N ASP A 32 19.15 -8.47 -8.85
CA ASP A 32 18.51 -8.41 -10.15
C ASP A 32 17.20 -9.17 -10.09
N VAL A 33 16.09 -8.48 -10.29
CA VAL A 33 14.75 -9.02 -10.13
C VAL A 33 13.95 -8.86 -11.41
N LEU A 34 13.37 -9.94 -11.89
CA LEU A 34 12.35 -9.95 -12.94
C LEU A 34 10.99 -10.21 -12.28
N ARG A 35 10.03 -9.32 -12.50
CA ARG A 35 8.66 -9.46 -12.02
C ARG A 35 7.70 -9.61 -13.18
N PHE A 36 6.87 -10.65 -13.12
CA PHE A 36 5.74 -10.85 -14.00
C PHE A 36 4.44 -10.68 -13.21
N ARG A 37 3.50 -9.92 -13.78
CA ARG A 37 2.18 -9.69 -13.20
C ARG A 37 1.11 -9.94 -14.24
N LEU A 38 0.04 -10.62 -13.83
CA LEU A 38 -1.13 -10.86 -14.65
C LEU A 38 -2.38 -10.45 -13.88
N GLU A 39 -3.23 -9.64 -14.50
CA GLU A 39 -4.45 -9.08 -13.90
C GLU A 39 -5.65 -9.37 -14.82
N PRO A 40 -6.24 -10.57 -14.73
CA PRO A 40 -7.46 -10.89 -15.46
C PRO A 40 -8.67 -10.23 -14.81
N SER A 41 -9.63 -9.82 -15.65
CA SER A 41 -10.93 -9.31 -15.23
C SER A 41 -12.01 -9.94 -16.09
N ALA A 42 -13.05 -10.52 -15.47
CA ALA A 42 -14.16 -11.16 -16.14
C ALA A 42 -15.49 -10.49 -15.76
N GLU A 43 -16.26 -10.06 -16.76
CA GLU A 43 -17.62 -9.54 -16.55
C GLU A 43 -18.58 -10.69 -16.24
N VAL A 44 -19.37 -10.56 -15.18
CA VAL A 44 -20.43 -11.48 -14.79
C VAL A 44 -21.78 -10.99 -15.30
N ASN A 45 -22.06 -9.71 -15.13
CA ASN A 45 -23.25 -9.03 -15.60
C ASN A 45 -23.03 -7.51 -15.69
N ASP A 46 -24.07 -6.73 -15.90
CA ASP A 46 -23.97 -5.28 -16.08
C ASP A 46 -23.38 -4.52 -14.88
N HIS A 47 -23.43 -5.10 -13.68
CA HIS A 47 -22.93 -4.48 -12.46
C HIS A 47 -21.71 -5.17 -11.87
N TRP A 48 -21.58 -6.47 -12.06
CA TRP A 48 -20.56 -7.29 -11.40
C TRP A 48 -19.48 -7.80 -12.33
N HIS A 49 -18.25 -7.71 -11.87
CA HIS A 49 -17.10 -8.37 -12.48
C HIS A 49 -16.21 -8.97 -11.41
N VAL A 50 -15.39 -9.92 -11.81
CA VAL A 50 -14.40 -10.57 -10.96
C VAL A 50 -13.02 -10.18 -11.41
N ASN A 51 -12.17 -9.79 -10.46
CA ASN A 51 -10.79 -9.39 -10.70
C ASN A 51 -9.84 -10.31 -9.94
N ALA A 52 -8.69 -10.57 -10.53
CA ALA A 52 -7.60 -11.27 -9.87
C ALA A 52 -6.26 -10.62 -10.22
N ARG A 53 -5.24 -10.87 -9.39
CA ARG A 53 -3.87 -10.50 -9.67
C ARG A 53 -2.94 -11.64 -9.25
N LEU A 54 -2.11 -12.07 -10.18
CA LEU A 54 -1.06 -13.06 -10.00
C LEU A 54 0.28 -12.35 -10.15
N ASP A 55 1.18 -12.53 -9.20
CA ASP A 55 2.55 -12.05 -9.26
C ASP A 55 3.51 -13.23 -9.22
N ALA A 56 4.56 -13.18 -10.04
CA ALA A 56 5.71 -14.08 -9.99
C ALA A 56 7.00 -13.25 -10.03
N ILE A 57 7.97 -13.62 -9.20
CA ILE A 57 9.27 -12.96 -9.11
C ILE A 57 10.35 -13.99 -9.36
N THR A 58 11.31 -13.65 -10.22
CA THR A 58 12.55 -14.39 -10.41
C THR A 58 13.73 -13.50 -10.02
N TYR A 59 14.50 -13.95 -9.07
CA TYR A 59 15.81 -13.35 -8.78
C TYR A 59 16.87 -13.99 -9.67
N MET A 60 17.42 -13.20 -10.59
CA MET A 60 18.56 -13.66 -11.39
C MET A 60 19.86 -13.60 -10.55
N LYS A 61 19.94 -12.63 -9.64
CA LYS A 61 20.98 -12.50 -8.63
C LYS A 61 20.41 -11.85 -7.38
N SER A 62 20.77 -12.37 -6.21
CA SER A 62 20.49 -11.74 -4.93
C SER A 62 21.61 -12.03 -3.94
N ASP A 63 22.31 -11.01 -3.46
CA ASP A 63 23.37 -11.14 -2.47
C ASP A 63 22.82 -11.49 -1.07
N ALA A 64 21.56 -11.10 -0.80
CA ALA A 64 20.87 -11.40 0.46
C ALA A 64 20.22 -12.80 0.50
N GLY A 65 20.23 -13.53 -0.62
CA GLY A 65 19.49 -14.77 -0.78
C GLY A 65 18.04 -14.54 -1.18
N ASP A 66 17.36 -15.61 -1.54
CA ASP A 66 15.99 -15.56 -2.01
C ASP A 66 15.26 -16.89 -1.84
N ASP A 67 14.20 -16.90 -1.01
CA ASP A 67 13.36 -18.07 -0.78
C ASP A 67 12.07 -18.08 -1.64
N ASN A 68 11.80 -17.01 -2.39
CA ASN A 68 10.54 -16.80 -3.11
C ASN A 68 10.68 -16.77 -4.64
N SER A 69 11.87 -17.05 -5.17
CA SER A 69 12.09 -17.10 -6.61
C SER A 69 11.23 -18.16 -7.29
N ASP A 70 10.70 -17.83 -8.47
CA ASP A 70 9.91 -18.71 -9.33
C ASP A 70 8.56 -19.19 -8.74
N LYS A 71 8.12 -18.58 -7.65
CA LYS A 71 6.79 -18.85 -7.09
C LYS A 71 5.75 -17.90 -7.66
N VAL A 72 4.58 -18.46 -7.98
CA VAL A 72 3.42 -17.69 -8.38
C VAL A 72 2.53 -17.46 -7.16
N GLU A 73 2.20 -16.22 -6.90
CA GLU A 73 1.39 -15.81 -5.76
C GLU A 73 0.07 -15.19 -6.23
N LEU A 74 -1.04 -15.66 -5.64
CA LEU A 74 -2.34 -15.01 -5.80
C LEU A 74 -2.41 -13.79 -4.87
N LYS A 75 -2.18 -12.60 -5.43
CA LYS A 75 -2.20 -11.35 -4.68
C LYS A 75 -3.61 -10.88 -4.39
N ARG A 76 -4.51 -10.94 -5.36
CA ARG A 76 -5.89 -10.46 -5.25
C ARG A 76 -6.83 -11.41 -5.97
N ALA A 77 -8.03 -11.58 -5.41
CA ALA A 77 -9.16 -12.25 -6.03
C ALA A 77 -10.44 -11.75 -5.37
N TYR A 78 -11.21 -10.95 -6.09
CA TYR A 78 -12.42 -10.33 -5.56
C TYR A 78 -13.48 -10.09 -6.61
N ALA A 79 -14.75 -10.06 -6.17
CA ALA A 79 -15.88 -9.61 -6.95
C ALA A 79 -16.13 -8.12 -6.68
N GLN A 80 -16.45 -7.37 -7.73
CA GLN A 80 -16.76 -5.95 -7.65
C GLN A 80 -18.10 -5.67 -8.30
N GLY A 81 -18.99 -5.03 -7.54
CA GLY A 81 -20.28 -4.54 -8.03
C GLY A 81 -20.29 -3.02 -8.12
N ASP A 82 -20.53 -2.49 -9.33
CA ASP A 82 -20.57 -1.06 -9.61
C ASP A 82 -22.03 -0.63 -9.84
N TYR A 83 -22.49 0.26 -8.98
CA TYR A 83 -23.84 0.84 -9.02
C TYR A 83 -23.74 2.35 -9.10
N ASN A 84 -24.84 3.03 -9.44
CA ASN A 84 -24.83 4.49 -9.62
C ASN A 84 -24.39 5.27 -8.38
N ASN A 85 -24.72 4.76 -7.18
CA ASN A 85 -24.52 5.48 -5.92
C ASN A 85 -23.44 4.85 -5.03
N PHE A 86 -23.01 3.63 -5.32
CA PHE A 86 -22.05 2.90 -4.50
C PHE A 86 -21.32 1.82 -5.28
N GLN A 87 -20.20 1.39 -4.74
CA GLN A 87 -19.41 0.25 -5.21
C GLN A 87 -19.22 -0.71 -4.04
N VAL A 88 -19.31 -2.01 -4.32
CA VAL A 88 -19.05 -3.08 -3.35
C VAL A 88 -17.92 -3.96 -3.87
N LYS A 89 -16.99 -4.34 -2.99
CA LYS A 89 -15.96 -5.34 -3.27
C LYS A 89 -16.02 -6.44 -2.21
N LEU A 90 -15.90 -7.69 -2.64
CA LEU A 90 -15.94 -8.87 -1.79
C LEU A 90 -14.81 -9.83 -2.18
N GLY A 91 -13.96 -10.20 -1.24
CA GLY A 91 -12.85 -11.12 -1.46
C GLY A 91 -11.52 -10.59 -0.95
N LYS A 92 -10.42 -11.04 -1.55
CA LYS A 92 -9.06 -10.54 -1.27
C LYS A 92 -8.77 -9.36 -2.18
N MET A 93 -8.63 -8.18 -1.61
CA MET A 93 -8.52 -6.92 -2.32
C MET A 93 -7.41 -6.04 -1.79
N GLU A 94 -7.13 -4.96 -2.50
CA GLU A 94 -6.15 -3.96 -2.11
C GLU A 94 -6.51 -3.28 -0.79
N LEU A 95 -5.50 -3.16 0.06
CA LEU A 95 -5.53 -2.32 1.26
C LEU A 95 -4.52 -1.18 1.07
N TYR A 96 -5.01 -0.05 0.61
CA TYR A 96 -4.22 1.15 0.37
C TYR A 96 -4.75 2.29 1.21
N SER A 97 -3.96 2.82 2.12
CA SER A 97 -4.46 3.79 3.09
C SER A 97 -4.75 5.16 2.46
N ALA A 98 -5.70 5.87 3.07
CA ALA A 98 -6.30 7.09 2.54
C ALA A 98 -5.30 8.20 2.23
N GLU A 99 -4.25 8.34 3.01
CA GLU A 99 -3.23 9.37 2.80
C GLU A 99 -2.48 9.20 1.48
N GLY A 100 -2.40 8.00 0.95
CA GLY A 100 -1.77 7.73 -0.33
C GLY A 100 -2.54 8.26 -1.54
N TYR A 101 -3.82 8.56 -1.39
CA TYR A 101 -4.64 9.10 -2.49
C TYR A 101 -4.39 10.59 -2.74
N SER A 102 -3.92 11.33 -1.76
CA SER A 102 -3.57 12.75 -1.94
C SER A 102 -2.13 12.96 -2.32
N ALA A 103 -1.28 11.96 -2.10
CA ALA A 103 0.16 12.06 -2.29
C ALA A 103 0.73 10.70 -2.70
N PRO A 104 1.87 10.65 -3.40
CA PRO A 104 2.60 9.42 -3.60
C PRO A 104 3.00 8.78 -2.26
N GLY A 105 2.75 7.48 -2.13
CA GLY A 105 3.17 6.70 -0.98
C GLY A 105 2.21 6.69 0.20
N ALA A 106 1.42 5.64 0.28
CA ALA A 106 0.66 5.30 1.48
C ALA A 106 1.60 5.03 2.65
N ILE A 107 1.32 5.61 3.80
CA ILE A 107 2.18 5.50 4.98
C ILE A 107 1.67 4.55 6.05
N VAL A 108 0.40 4.17 6.04
CA VAL A 108 -0.17 3.19 6.96
C VAL A 108 -0.24 1.81 6.33
N PHE A 109 -0.89 1.70 5.18
CA PHE A 109 -1.07 0.44 4.47
C PHE A 109 -0.75 0.56 2.99
N ASP A 110 -0.06 -0.44 2.48
CA ASP A 110 0.07 -0.76 1.06
C ASP A 110 0.20 -2.28 0.92
N ASP A 111 -0.92 -2.99 1.03
CA ASP A 111 -0.98 -4.45 1.01
C ASP A 111 -2.38 -4.93 0.57
N GLU A 112 -2.80 -6.09 0.99
CA GLU A 112 -4.12 -6.67 0.73
C GLU A 112 -4.81 -7.10 2.04
N PHE A 113 -6.15 -7.14 2.01
CA PHE A 113 -6.97 -7.75 3.05
C PHE A 113 -8.10 -8.59 2.43
N SER A 114 -8.64 -9.51 3.20
CA SER A 114 -9.77 -10.34 2.77
C SER A 114 -11.03 -9.95 3.54
N GLY A 115 -12.08 -9.60 2.81
CA GLY A 115 -13.32 -9.15 3.43
C GLY A 115 -14.24 -8.44 2.46
N ALA A 116 -14.87 -7.38 2.96
CA ALA A 116 -15.82 -6.57 2.24
C ALA A 116 -15.42 -5.09 2.28
N GLU A 117 -15.70 -4.38 1.20
CA GLU A 117 -15.54 -2.94 1.07
C GLU A 117 -16.77 -2.33 0.40
N VAL A 118 -17.23 -1.22 0.92
CA VAL A 118 -18.28 -0.40 0.30
C VAL A 118 -17.77 1.02 0.18
N THR A 119 -17.89 1.60 -1.01
CA THR A 119 -17.53 3.00 -1.28
C THR A 119 -18.73 3.73 -1.86
N PHE A 120 -19.04 4.90 -1.35
CA PHE A 120 -20.12 5.75 -1.84
C PHE A 120 -19.75 7.25 -1.77
N GLY A 121 -20.45 8.06 -2.56
CA GLY A 121 -20.16 9.47 -2.73
C GLY A 121 -19.41 9.77 -4.03
N LYS A 122 -19.19 11.04 -4.30
CA LYS A 122 -18.50 11.55 -5.51
C LYS A 122 -17.32 12.42 -5.09
N ASP A 123 -17.53 13.74 -5.02
CA ASP A 123 -16.48 14.68 -4.62
C ASP A 123 -16.00 14.40 -3.18
N LEU A 124 -16.92 14.11 -2.29
CA LEU A 124 -16.67 13.51 -0.98
C LEU A 124 -17.12 12.06 -1.03
N SER A 125 -16.20 11.15 -0.82
CA SER A 125 -16.46 9.70 -0.75
C SER A 125 -16.21 9.14 0.63
N VAL A 126 -16.97 8.12 0.97
CA VAL A 126 -16.83 7.32 2.20
C VAL A 126 -16.54 5.89 1.79
N LYS A 127 -15.50 5.33 2.37
CA LYS A 127 -15.14 3.92 2.21
C LYS A 127 -15.22 3.22 3.56
N LEU A 128 -15.96 2.12 3.60
CA LEU A 128 -16.07 1.23 4.76
C LEU A 128 -15.46 -0.11 4.42
N GLN A 129 -14.64 -0.63 5.30
CA GLN A 129 -13.94 -1.90 5.14
C GLN A 129 -14.07 -2.76 6.39
N ALA A 130 -14.25 -4.07 6.21
CA ALA A 130 -14.23 -5.04 7.28
C ALA A 130 -13.74 -6.40 6.79
N GLY A 131 -12.89 -7.06 7.55
CA GLY A 131 -12.36 -8.36 7.19
C GLY A 131 -11.17 -8.78 8.03
N ARG A 132 -10.23 -9.45 7.40
CA ARG A 132 -9.02 -9.97 8.02
C ARG A 132 -7.79 -9.60 7.22
N PHE A 133 -6.74 -9.35 7.96
CA PHE A 133 -5.43 -9.01 7.45
C PHE A 133 -4.41 -10.08 7.85
N ASN A 134 -3.61 -10.56 6.89
CA ASN A 134 -2.53 -11.50 7.16
C ASN A 134 -1.29 -10.74 7.65
N LEU A 135 -0.77 -11.12 8.82
CA LEU A 135 0.40 -10.51 9.44
C LEU A 135 1.72 -11.19 9.04
N GLU A 136 1.65 -12.29 8.30
CA GLU A 136 2.77 -13.22 8.14
C GLU A 136 3.96 -12.63 7.38
N ASP A 137 3.74 -12.02 6.24
CA ASP A 137 4.83 -11.70 5.32
C ASP A 137 5.49 -10.35 5.57
N THR A 138 4.71 -9.38 5.98
CA THR A 138 5.18 -7.99 6.03
C THR A 138 5.52 -7.55 7.45
N PHE A 139 4.73 -7.97 8.39
CA PHE A 139 4.83 -7.52 9.78
C PHE A 139 5.86 -8.31 10.58
N ALA A 140 5.99 -9.61 10.31
CA ALA A 140 6.94 -10.47 11.02
C ALA A 140 8.40 -10.06 10.79
N SER A 141 8.77 -9.79 9.55
CA SER A 141 10.12 -9.33 9.24
C SER A 141 10.44 -7.99 9.88
N LYS A 142 9.48 -7.08 9.92
CA LYS A 142 9.63 -5.76 10.52
C LYS A 142 9.64 -5.79 12.05
N ALA A 143 8.85 -6.66 12.66
CA ALA A 143 8.87 -6.86 14.10
C ALA A 143 10.27 -7.29 14.58
N HIS A 144 10.95 -8.15 13.82
CA HIS A 144 12.32 -8.55 14.11
C HIS A 144 13.30 -7.35 14.04
N ASP A 145 13.16 -6.51 13.03
CA ASP A 145 14.00 -5.31 12.85
C ASP A 145 13.84 -4.29 13.99
N TYR A 146 12.70 -4.29 14.65
CA TYR A 146 12.43 -3.46 15.84
C TYR A 146 12.75 -4.17 17.18
N GLY A 147 13.35 -5.33 17.14
CA GLY A 147 13.68 -6.11 18.34
C GLY A 147 12.47 -6.71 19.04
N PHE A 148 11.37 -6.90 18.35
CA PHE A 148 10.20 -7.62 18.85
C PHE A 148 10.37 -9.12 18.58
N SER A 149 10.41 -9.92 19.63
CA SER A 149 10.45 -11.38 19.55
C SER A 149 9.11 -12.00 19.95
N GLY A 150 8.80 -13.17 19.45
CA GLY A 150 7.60 -13.94 19.84
C GLY A 150 6.46 -13.89 18.85
N TYR A 151 6.71 -13.51 17.60
CA TYR A 151 5.77 -13.55 16.50
C TYR A 151 5.55 -14.98 15.98
N THR A 152 4.31 -15.37 15.74
CA THR A 152 3.94 -16.68 15.21
C THR A 152 3.56 -16.57 13.72
N ARG A 153 4.10 -17.43 12.87
CA ARG A 153 3.72 -17.51 11.46
C ARG A 153 2.23 -17.85 11.32
N GLY A 154 1.58 -17.26 10.32
CA GLY A 154 0.18 -17.50 10.02
C GLY A 154 -0.80 -16.67 10.84
N ASP A 155 -0.32 -15.75 11.66
CA ASP A 155 -1.19 -14.88 12.44
C ASP A 155 -1.96 -13.91 11.55
N THR A 156 -3.23 -13.69 11.91
CA THR A 156 -4.12 -12.75 11.26
C THR A 156 -4.61 -11.70 12.24
N ALA A 157 -4.92 -10.52 11.73
CA ALA A 157 -5.64 -9.49 12.48
C ALA A 157 -7.06 -9.34 11.92
N ASN A 158 -8.04 -9.15 12.79
CA ASN A 158 -9.33 -8.62 12.39
C ASN A 158 -9.15 -7.14 12.04
N TYR A 159 -9.74 -6.72 10.93
CA TYR A 159 -9.58 -5.39 10.37
C TYR A 159 -10.91 -4.72 10.15
N GLN A 160 -10.99 -3.45 10.51
CA GLN A 160 -12.10 -2.55 10.23
C GLN A 160 -11.53 -1.18 9.88
N GLY A 161 -12.06 -0.55 8.86
CA GLY A 161 -11.61 0.76 8.41
C GLY A 161 -12.76 1.64 7.96
N ILE A 162 -12.60 2.94 8.20
CA ILE A 162 -13.42 3.99 7.61
C ILE A 162 -12.50 5.06 7.04
N GLU A 163 -12.74 5.46 5.79
CA GLU A 163 -12.00 6.50 5.09
C GLU A 163 -12.96 7.54 4.54
N LEU A 164 -12.59 8.81 4.71
CA LEU A 164 -13.21 9.94 4.06
C LEU A 164 -12.22 10.52 3.05
N GLN A 165 -12.63 10.70 1.79
CA GLN A 165 -11.83 11.28 0.73
C GLN A 165 -12.59 12.41 0.06
N TYR A 166 -11.93 13.56 -0.06
CA TYR A 166 -12.41 14.69 -0.81
C TYR A 166 -11.44 14.98 -1.96
N ASP A 167 -11.96 14.97 -3.18
CA ASP A 167 -11.18 15.31 -4.37
C ASP A 167 -12.06 16.16 -5.29
N LYS A 168 -11.81 17.47 -5.28
CA LYS A 168 -12.51 18.41 -6.13
C LYS A 168 -11.63 19.59 -6.51
N ASN A 169 -11.63 19.94 -7.82
CA ASN A 169 -10.80 21.00 -8.36
C ASN A 169 -9.31 20.76 -8.07
N ASN A 170 -8.67 21.72 -7.41
CA ASN A 170 -7.24 21.65 -7.08
C ASN A 170 -6.94 21.06 -5.69
N PHE A 171 -7.98 20.64 -4.97
CA PHE A 171 -7.86 20.28 -3.57
C PHE A 171 -8.16 18.80 -3.34
N VAL A 172 -7.28 18.12 -2.62
CA VAL A 172 -7.45 16.74 -2.16
C VAL A 172 -7.27 16.72 -0.65
N ALA A 173 -8.21 16.11 0.05
CA ALA A 173 -8.11 15.95 1.50
C ALA A 173 -8.72 14.60 1.92
N GLY A 174 -8.30 14.09 3.06
CA GLY A 174 -8.88 12.88 3.59
C GLY A 174 -8.59 12.69 5.07
N ALA A 175 -9.35 11.81 5.67
CA ALA A 175 -9.16 11.33 7.02
C ALA A 175 -9.57 9.86 7.10
N ALA A 176 -8.92 9.09 7.96
CA ALA A 176 -9.23 7.69 8.13
C ALA A 176 -9.05 7.23 9.57
N TYR A 177 -9.77 6.16 9.90
CA TYR A 177 -9.61 5.45 11.15
C TYR A 177 -9.60 3.95 10.88
N TYR A 178 -8.55 3.29 11.35
CA TYR A 178 -8.32 1.86 11.16
C TYR A 178 -8.21 1.17 12.51
N ARG A 179 -8.90 0.05 12.66
CA ARG A 179 -8.85 -0.80 13.83
C ARG A 179 -8.39 -2.20 13.44
N LEU A 180 -7.34 -2.67 14.11
CA LEU A 180 -6.84 -4.03 13.99
C LEU A 180 -6.82 -4.70 15.34
N ASN A 181 -7.19 -5.98 15.40
CA ASN A 181 -7.14 -6.82 16.58
C ASN A 181 -6.39 -8.11 16.29
N SER A 182 -5.37 -8.41 17.09
CA SER A 182 -4.64 -9.68 17.05
C SER A 182 -3.91 -9.88 18.37
N ASP A 183 -3.86 -11.11 18.85
CA ASP A 183 -3.07 -11.47 20.02
C ASP A 183 -1.57 -11.19 19.82
N SER A 184 -1.08 -11.23 18.59
CA SER A 184 0.29 -10.90 18.22
C SER A 184 0.70 -9.47 18.56
N PHE A 185 -0.26 -8.55 18.66
CA PHE A 185 0.04 -7.15 19.02
C PHE A 185 0.47 -6.97 20.46
N ARG A 186 0.14 -7.90 21.34
CA ARG A 186 0.55 -7.86 22.75
C ARG A 186 2.06 -7.86 22.90
N VAL A 187 2.75 -8.59 22.03
CA VAL A 187 4.22 -8.69 22.03
C VAL A 187 4.84 -7.44 21.39
N ILE A 188 4.25 -6.94 20.33
CA ILE A 188 4.81 -5.87 19.49
C ILE A 188 4.66 -4.51 20.11
N ALA A 189 3.49 -4.22 20.66
CA ALA A 189 3.18 -2.91 21.24
C ALA A 189 3.86 -2.68 22.60
N LYS A 190 4.59 -3.65 23.14
CA LYS A 190 5.12 -3.63 24.52
C LYS A 190 4.08 -3.28 25.59
N ASN A 191 2.84 -3.45 25.25
CA ASN A 191 1.72 -3.29 26.16
C ASN A 191 0.87 -4.57 26.12
N SER A 192 0.01 -4.74 27.08
CA SER A 192 -0.87 -5.91 27.18
C SER A 192 -2.09 -5.86 26.23
N LYS A 193 -2.10 -4.95 25.29
CA LYS A 193 -3.22 -4.75 24.38
C LYS A 193 -3.07 -5.60 23.12
N ASP A 194 -4.18 -6.13 22.66
CA ASP A 194 -4.34 -6.96 21.48
C ASP A 194 -4.87 -6.17 20.26
N LYS A 195 -4.82 -4.84 20.33
CA LYS A 195 -5.39 -3.95 19.31
C LYS A 195 -4.45 -2.84 18.90
N MET A 196 -4.64 -2.38 17.67
CA MET A 196 -4.07 -1.14 17.14
C MET A 196 -5.20 -0.30 16.57
N ASN A 197 -5.31 0.95 17.02
CA ASN A 197 -6.22 1.94 16.50
C ASN A 197 -5.39 3.08 15.89
N ILE A 198 -5.43 3.19 14.58
CA ILE A 198 -4.63 4.13 13.81
C ILE A 198 -5.58 5.12 13.14
N TRP A 199 -5.34 6.41 13.33
CA TRP A 199 -6.00 7.44 12.55
C TRP A 199 -5.01 8.15 11.63
N SER A 200 -5.48 8.64 10.50
CA SER A 200 -4.68 9.41 9.56
C SER A 200 -5.45 10.60 9.01
N ALA A 201 -4.72 11.62 8.59
CA ALA A 201 -5.25 12.76 7.88
C ALA A 201 -4.27 13.17 6.77
N ASN A 202 -4.80 13.65 5.67
CA ASN A 202 -4.01 14.03 4.51
C ASN A 202 -4.60 15.24 3.81
N LEU A 203 -3.72 15.99 3.15
CA LEU A 203 -4.05 17.20 2.42
C LEU A 203 -3.12 17.35 1.23
N GLY A 204 -3.69 17.68 0.08
CA GLY A 204 -2.93 17.98 -1.13
C GLY A 204 -3.54 19.16 -1.89
N TYR A 205 -2.66 19.94 -2.54
CA TYR A 205 -3.07 21.03 -3.41
C TYR A 205 -2.31 20.98 -4.73
N ARG A 206 -3.08 20.95 -5.82
CA ARG A 206 -2.56 21.01 -7.19
C ARG A 206 -2.52 22.46 -7.64
N PHE A 207 -1.32 23.05 -7.74
CA PHE A 207 -1.17 24.43 -8.24
C PHE A 207 -1.57 24.54 -9.71
N ASP A 208 -1.22 23.51 -10.48
CA ASP A 208 -1.63 23.28 -11.85
C ASP A 208 -1.53 21.78 -12.16
N LYS A 209 -1.62 21.40 -13.42
CA LYS A 209 -1.44 20.00 -13.85
C LYS A 209 -0.06 19.42 -13.59
N ASN A 210 0.92 20.25 -13.26
CA ASN A 210 2.32 19.86 -13.13
C ASN A 210 2.84 19.84 -11.69
N ALA A 211 2.21 20.55 -10.76
CA ALA A 211 2.73 20.69 -9.40
C ALA A 211 1.71 20.33 -8.33
N LEU A 212 2.07 19.39 -7.45
CA LEU A 212 1.29 18.95 -6.29
C LEU A 212 2.12 19.13 -5.03
N VAL A 213 1.60 19.87 -4.06
CA VAL A 213 2.11 19.94 -2.68
C VAL A 213 1.20 19.10 -1.79
N TYR A 214 1.77 18.30 -0.91
CA TYR A 214 1.00 17.40 -0.08
C TYR A 214 1.60 17.23 1.31
N GLY A 215 0.74 16.82 2.24
CA GLY A 215 1.10 16.39 3.57
C GLY A 215 0.18 15.28 4.06
N ALA A 216 0.73 14.39 4.87
CA ALA A 216 -0.01 13.31 5.51
C ALA A 216 0.52 13.05 6.91
N TYR A 217 -0.37 12.65 7.80
CA TYR A 217 -0.06 12.32 9.18
C TYR A 217 -0.84 11.08 9.61
N ALA A 218 -0.20 10.17 10.32
CA ALA A 218 -0.83 9.01 10.94
C ALA A 218 -0.36 8.83 12.38
N HIS A 219 -1.26 8.35 13.24
CA HIS A 219 -1.00 8.14 14.65
C HIS A 219 -1.63 6.83 15.14
N ASN A 220 -0.83 6.00 15.79
CA ASN A 220 -1.28 4.78 16.44
C ASN A 220 -1.51 5.03 17.93
N ASN A 221 -2.75 4.94 18.38
CA ASN A 221 -3.14 5.26 19.75
C ASN A 221 -2.68 4.24 20.79
N ASP A 222 -2.31 3.04 20.36
CA ASP A 222 -2.00 1.91 21.24
C ASP A 222 -0.50 1.66 21.41
N ILE A 223 0.35 2.40 20.72
CA ILE A 223 1.79 2.35 20.89
C ILE A 223 2.24 3.42 21.88
N GLN A 224 2.95 3.00 22.91
CA GLN A 224 3.43 3.90 23.97
C GLN A 224 4.73 4.61 23.62
N ASP A 225 5.56 3.99 22.78
CA ASP A 225 6.83 4.58 22.37
C ASP A 225 6.62 5.78 21.43
N ASN A 226 7.01 6.96 21.89
CA ASN A 226 6.87 8.20 21.14
C ASN A 226 7.57 8.18 19.77
N LYS A 227 8.61 7.38 19.61
CA LYS A 227 9.33 7.23 18.34
C LYS A 227 8.49 6.51 17.29
N PHE A 228 7.65 5.55 17.70
CA PHE A 228 6.96 4.65 16.78
C PHE A 228 5.47 4.95 16.60
N LYS A 229 4.86 5.77 17.46
CA LYS A 229 3.41 5.98 17.42
C LYS A 229 2.89 6.91 16.35
N LYS A 230 3.77 7.64 15.67
CA LYS A 230 3.38 8.62 14.64
C LYS A 230 4.21 8.48 13.38
N SER A 231 3.58 8.74 12.25
CA SER A 231 4.23 8.86 10.94
C SER A 231 3.72 10.10 10.23
N TYR A 232 4.56 10.77 9.48
CA TYR A 232 4.17 11.91 8.65
C TYR A 232 5.08 12.06 7.44
N GLN A 233 4.54 12.66 6.41
CA GLN A 233 5.28 13.03 5.21
C GLN A 233 4.78 14.35 4.65
N PHE A 234 5.70 15.09 4.03
CA PHE A 234 5.42 16.32 3.31
C PHE A 234 6.23 16.30 2.02
N GLY A 235 5.64 16.74 0.94
CA GLY A 235 6.36 16.70 -0.32
C GLY A 235 5.80 17.61 -1.39
N LEU A 236 6.58 17.67 -2.45
CA LEU A 236 6.28 18.35 -3.70
C LEU A 236 6.59 17.42 -4.85
N ASP A 237 5.58 17.19 -5.69
CA ASP A 237 5.73 16.50 -6.97
C ASP A 237 5.62 17.51 -8.11
N TYR A 238 6.52 17.40 -9.08
CA TYR A 238 6.52 18.18 -10.28
C TYR A 238 6.52 17.29 -11.52
N LYS A 239 5.49 17.47 -12.36
CA LYS A 239 5.22 16.61 -13.53
C LYS A 239 5.10 15.12 -13.18
N GLY A 240 5.37 14.25 -14.12
CA GLY A 240 5.39 12.79 -14.01
C GLY A 240 5.78 12.16 -15.32
N ALA A 241 6.44 11.01 -15.27
CA ALA A 241 6.70 10.21 -16.45
C ALA A 241 5.45 9.40 -16.80
N GLU A 242 5.00 9.54 -18.05
CA GLU A 242 3.85 8.80 -18.59
C GLU A 242 4.34 7.72 -19.52
N PRO A 243 4.05 6.43 -19.26
CA PRO A 243 4.56 5.32 -20.09
C PRO A 243 4.24 5.43 -21.59
N MET A 244 3.14 6.09 -21.93
CA MET A 244 2.69 6.31 -23.31
C MET A 244 3.18 7.61 -23.92
N ASP A 245 3.88 8.44 -23.15
CA ASP A 245 4.44 9.73 -23.61
C ASP A 245 5.96 9.74 -23.49
N LYS A 246 6.61 9.34 -24.60
CA LYS A 246 8.07 9.27 -24.69
C LYS A 246 8.69 10.65 -24.48
N GLY A 247 9.63 10.72 -23.55
CA GLY A 247 10.31 11.95 -23.18
C GLY A 247 9.62 12.70 -22.04
N SER A 248 8.52 12.18 -21.52
CA SER A 248 7.92 12.71 -20.30
C SER A 248 8.81 12.46 -19.07
N TRP A 249 8.80 13.39 -18.15
CA TRP A 249 9.62 13.31 -16.95
C TRP A 249 8.94 13.92 -15.74
N GLY A 250 9.42 13.55 -14.58
CA GLY A 250 8.98 14.12 -13.31
C GLY A 250 10.09 14.17 -12.29
N ALA A 251 9.90 14.96 -11.27
CA ALA A 251 10.79 15.06 -10.13
C ALA A 251 9.97 15.24 -8.85
N TYR A 252 10.50 14.76 -7.74
CA TYR A 252 9.86 14.96 -6.45
C TYR A 252 10.87 15.13 -5.33
N VAL A 253 10.44 15.81 -4.29
CA VAL A 253 11.13 15.89 -3.01
C VAL A 253 10.12 15.61 -1.90
N ALA A 254 10.49 14.76 -0.95
CA ALA A 254 9.66 14.44 0.19
C ALA A 254 10.48 14.37 1.47
N TYR A 255 9.93 14.87 2.56
CA TYR A 255 10.42 14.59 3.90
C TYR A 255 9.50 13.55 4.55
N ARG A 256 10.09 12.54 5.15
CA ARG A 256 9.36 11.44 5.78
C ARG A 256 9.87 11.15 7.18
N HIS A 257 8.94 10.89 8.08
CA HIS A 257 9.18 10.28 9.38
C HIS A 257 8.20 9.12 9.53
N LEU A 258 8.71 7.88 9.53
CA LEU A 258 7.90 6.67 9.51
C LEU A 258 8.08 5.90 10.80
N GLY A 259 7.02 5.79 11.57
CA GLY A 259 6.97 5.04 12.83
C GLY A 259 6.13 3.78 12.71
N ALA A 260 5.81 3.18 13.84
CA ALA A 260 4.98 1.96 13.89
C ALA A 260 3.50 2.18 13.52
N SER A 261 3.09 3.41 13.22
CA SER A 261 1.79 3.69 12.57
C SER A 261 1.73 3.10 11.17
N SER A 262 2.87 2.97 10.50
CA SER A 262 3.00 2.26 9.22
C SER A 262 3.16 0.77 9.50
N VAL A 263 2.07 0.07 9.80
CA VAL A 263 2.08 -1.33 10.23
C VAL A 263 2.59 -2.26 9.13
N LEU A 264 2.34 -1.95 7.87
CA LEU A 264 2.54 -2.88 6.76
C LEU A 264 3.56 -2.44 5.73
N GLY A 265 3.99 -1.22 5.81
CA GLY A 265 4.92 -0.68 4.87
C GLY A 265 4.37 0.49 4.08
N THR A 266 5.28 1.12 3.37
CA THR A 266 4.96 2.24 2.52
C THR A 266 5.14 1.85 1.06
N GLN A 267 4.37 2.44 0.19
CA GLN A 267 4.42 2.21 -1.24
C GLN A 267 5.81 2.46 -1.85
N ASP A 268 6.54 3.43 -1.34
CA ASP A 268 7.83 3.83 -1.92
C ASP A 268 9.02 3.03 -1.36
N GLY A 269 8.79 1.97 -0.62
CA GLY A 269 9.84 1.16 -0.04
C GLY A 269 10.68 1.89 1.02
N ALA A 270 10.20 3.01 1.53
CA ALA A 270 10.86 3.72 2.61
C ALA A 270 10.91 2.86 3.87
N MET A 271 12.06 2.87 4.54
CA MET A 271 12.29 2.00 5.69
C MET A 271 11.49 2.44 6.91
N PHE A 272 10.90 1.48 7.61
CA PHE A 272 10.26 1.71 8.90
C PHE A 272 11.23 2.31 9.93
N GLY A 273 10.69 3.17 10.79
CA GLY A 273 11.46 3.80 11.83
C GLY A 273 12.52 4.80 11.31
N SER A 274 12.50 5.10 10.03
CA SER A 274 13.39 6.04 9.40
C SER A 274 12.82 7.45 9.33
N LYS A 275 13.69 8.43 9.25
CA LYS A 275 13.33 9.80 8.90
C LYS A 275 14.38 10.35 7.94
N GLY A 276 13.96 11.18 7.02
CA GLY A 276 14.90 11.76 6.06
C GLY A 276 14.22 12.48 4.92
N ILE A 277 15.05 12.97 4.04
CA ILE A 277 14.66 13.62 2.78
C ILE A 277 14.90 12.63 1.66
N GLU A 278 13.93 12.48 0.79
CA GLU A 278 14.03 11.71 -0.44
C GLU A 278 13.85 12.66 -1.63
N VAL A 279 14.70 12.49 -2.61
CA VAL A 279 14.63 13.21 -3.89
C VAL A 279 14.66 12.16 -4.99
N GLY A 280 13.76 12.28 -5.95
CA GLY A 280 13.70 11.35 -7.06
C GLY A 280 13.30 12.02 -8.36
N THR A 281 13.65 11.35 -9.45
CA THR A 281 13.26 11.73 -10.81
C THR A 281 12.80 10.49 -11.55
N ASN A 282 11.86 10.65 -12.45
CA ASN A 282 11.42 9.62 -13.37
C ASN A 282 11.43 10.15 -14.81
N TYR A 283 11.61 9.24 -15.75
CA TYR A 283 11.67 9.54 -17.17
C TYR A 283 11.15 8.36 -17.98
N THR A 284 10.49 8.64 -19.11
CA THR A 284 9.99 7.63 -20.05
C THR A 284 10.60 7.82 -21.42
#